data_523e822ab6718cdda82e4f597db798e3
#
_entry.id   523e822ab6718cdda82e4f597db798e3
#
_cell.length_a   1.000
_cell.length_b   1.000
_cell.length_c   1.000
_cell.angle_alpha   90.00
_cell.angle_beta   90.00
_cell.angle_gamma   90.00
#
_symmetry.space_group_name_H-M   'P 1'
#
loop_
_entity.id
_entity.type
_entity.pdbx_description
1 polymer ?
#
loop_
_entity_poly.entity_id
_entity_poly.type
_entity_poly.pdbx_seq_one_letter_code
_entity_poly.pdbx_strand_id
1 'polypeptide(L)'
;MANTTFQQGRKPKNTWLAGKIKCGHCGYALKATHVPNSTGYFRCTKRTENKGCPGCGKIRKEEFEQFIFSAMQEKFKDFQILHGREEKVNPKLTAYQVELAQVEAEIEKLLDTLTGANATLLAYANKKIEELDTRRQTISKAIAELSVEIISPQQIKKLSYYLDNWDSIDFDDKRKAADGLISTIKAPATVFR
;
A
#
# COMPACT_ATOMS: atom_id res chain seq x y z
N MET A 1 28.78 -15.27 18.19
CA MET A 1 27.92 -14.38 17.37
C MET A 1 26.50 -14.92 17.43
N ALA A 2 25.61 -14.29 18.18
CA ALA A 2 24.26 -14.77 18.42
C ALA A 2 23.37 -14.40 17.22
N ASN A 3 22.83 -15.43 16.57
CA ASN A 3 21.80 -15.31 15.53
C ASN A 3 20.52 -14.76 16.15
N THR A 4 20.24 -13.49 15.95
CA THR A 4 18.97 -12.89 16.30
C THR A 4 17.95 -13.32 15.24
N THR A 5 17.27 -14.43 15.49
CA THR A 5 16.09 -14.83 14.74
C THR A 5 15.04 -13.74 14.89
N PHE A 6 14.78 -13.00 13.83
CA PHE A 6 13.63 -12.08 13.72
C PHE A 6 12.37 -12.91 13.94
N GLN A 7 11.82 -12.86 15.16
CA GLN A 7 10.49 -13.42 15.41
C GLN A 7 9.50 -12.61 14.56
N GLN A 8 8.92 -13.27 13.57
CA GLN A 8 7.76 -12.74 12.85
C GLN A 8 6.73 -12.37 13.90
N GLY A 9 6.49 -11.05 14.06
CA GLY A 9 5.61 -10.53 15.08
C GLY A 9 4.23 -11.19 14.98
N ARG A 10 3.70 -11.71 16.10
CA ARG A 10 2.35 -12.25 16.18
C ARG A 10 1.37 -11.27 15.55
N LYS A 11 0.56 -11.74 14.60
CA LYS A 11 -0.49 -10.92 13.99
C LYS A 11 -1.35 -10.32 15.11
N PRO A 12 -1.53 -9.00 15.16
CA PRO A 12 -2.33 -8.37 16.21
C PRO A 12 -3.79 -8.82 16.08
N LYS A 13 -4.34 -9.35 17.18
CA LYS A 13 -5.72 -9.86 17.22
C LYS A 13 -6.71 -8.89 17.88
N ASN A 14 -6.22 -7.79 18.48
CA ASN A 14 -7.02 -6.93 19.34
C ASN A 14 -7.64 -5.72 18.64
N THR A 15 -7.13 -5.30 17.50
CA THR A 15 -7.64 -4.17 16.72
C THR A 15 -7.15 -4.24 15.28
N TRP A 16 -8.03 -3.99 14.33
CA TRP A 16 -7.68 -3.89 12.91
C TRP A 16 -6.86 -2.62 12.57
N LEU A 17 -6.82 -1.64 13.50
CA LEU A 17 -6.01 -0.42 13.41
C LEU A 17 -4.59 -0.57 13.98
N ALA A 18 -4.15 -1.78 14.31
CA ALA A 18 -2.85 -2.01 14.91
C ALA A 18 -1.70 -1.50 14.02
N GLY A 19 -0.81 -0.70 14.62
CA GLY A 19 0.33 -0.09 13.93
C GLY A 19 0.03 1.22 13.20
N LYS A 20 -1.24 1.51 12.93
CA LYS A 20 -1.65 2.70 12.16
C LYS A 20 -1.85 3.95 13.02
N ILE A 21 -2.21 3.79 14.28
CA ILE A 21 -2.49 4.92 15.18
C ILE A 21 -1.21 5.38 15.87
N LYS A 22 -0.89 6.66 15.75
CA LYS A 22 0.28 7.31 16.36
C LYS A 22 -0.16 8.38 17.37
N CYS A 23 0.59 8.50 18.44
CA CYS A 23 0.39 9.52 19.45
C CYS A 23 0.69 10.91 18.87
N GLY A 24 -0.23 11.87 19.03
CA GLY A 24 -0.04 13.25 18.55
C GLY A 24 1.08 14.01 19.26
N HIS A 25 1.47 13.61 20.49
CA HIS A 25 2.57 14.22 21.22
C HIS A 25 3.94 13.68 20.83
N CYS A 26 4.10 12.35 20.71
CA CYS A 26 5.43 11.74 20.57
C CYS A 26 5.59 10.87 19.32
N GLY A 27 4.58 10.72 18.50
CA GLY A 27 4.62 9.90 17.26
C GLY A 27 4.68 8.40 17.48
N TYR A 28 4.82 7.91 18.71
CA TYR A 28 4.84 6.47 19.00
C TYR A 28 3.47 5.82 18.78
N ALA A 29 3.49 4.51 18.46
CA ALA A 29 2.25 3.76 18.23
C ALA A 29 1.36 3.72 19.49
N LEU A 30 0.04 3.76 19.28
CA LEU A 30 -0.92 3.44 20.31
C LEU A 30 -1.18 1.93 20.32
N LYS A 31 -1.19 1.34 21.51
CA LYS A 31 -1.61 -0.05 21.74
C LYS A 31 -3.06 -0.10 22.22
N ALA A 32 -3.83 -1.03 21.67
CA ALA A 32 -5.13 -1.40 22.21
C ALA A 32 -4.90 -2.24 23.49
N THR A 33 -5.47 -1.81 24.62
CA THR A 33 -5.48 -2.58 25.85
C THR A 33 -6.69 -3.48 25.88
N HIS A 34 -6.51 -4.73 26.28
CA HIS A 34 -7.61 -5.63 26.57
C HIS A 34 -7.93 -5.54 28.07
N VAL A 35 -9.18 -5.26 28.40
CA VAL A 35 -9.66 -5.27 29.78
C VAL A 35 -10.81 -6.27 29.82
N PRO A 36 -10.75 -7.33 30.64
CA PRO A 36 -11.85 -8.26 30.79
C PRO A 36 -13.14 -7.51 31.16
N ASN A 37 -14.24 -7.86 30.50
CA ASN A 37 -15.57 -7.26 30.69
C ASN A 37 -15.69 -5.74 30.44
N SER A 38 -14.74 -5.17 29.67
CA SER A 38 -14.76 -3.74 29.29
C SER A 38 -14.32 -3.53 27.87
N THR A 39 -14.86 -2.49 27.24
CA THR A 39 -14.35 -1.99 25.98
C THR A 39 -12.90 -1.55 26.16
N GLY A 40 -11.98 -2.11 25.39
CA GLY A 40 -10.57 -1.76 25.48
C GLY A 40 -10.29 -0.29 25.12
N TYR A 41 -9.11 0.18 25.44
CA TYR A 41 -8.69 1.56 25.16
C TYR A 41 -7.39 1.58 24.33
N PHE A 42 -7.26 2.57 23.47
CA PHE A 42 -5.96 2.90 22.88
C PHE A 42 -5.15 3.77 23.84
N ARG A 43 -3.89 3.44 24.04
CA ARG A 43 -2.95 4.17 24.87
C ARG A 43 -1.58 4.29 24.21
N CYS A 44 -0.93 5.41 24.44
CA CYS A 44 0.44 5.64 23.97
C CYS A 44 1.42 4.65 24.63
N THR A 45 2.15 3.87 23.83
CA THR A 45 3.17 2.93 24.31
C THR A 45 4.26 3.62 25.11
N LYS A 46 4.78 4.75 24.64
CA LYS A 46 5.82 5.50 25.34
C LYS A 46 5.36 5.98 26.72
N ARG A 47 4.08 6.37 26.87
CA ARG A 47 3.53 6.71 28.19
C ARG A 47 3.42 5.51 29.11
N THR A 48 3.00 4.36 28.57
CA THR A 48 2.74 3.14 29.37
C THR A 48 4.04 2.47 29.82
N GLU A 49 5.04 2.44 28.95
CA GLU A 49 6.29 1.70 29.19
C GLU A 49 7.36 2.59 29.82
N ASN A 50 7.57 3.81 29.34
CA ASN A 50 8.71 4.66 29.72
C ASN A 50 8.31 5.95 30.44
N LYS A 51 7.02 6.23 30.62
CA LYS A 51 6.49 7.47 31.24
C LYS A 51 7.02 8.80 30.64
N GLY A 52 7.72 8.72 29.50
CA GLY A 52 8.35 9.88 28.84
C GLY A 52 7.43 10.66 27.90
N CYS A 53 6.10 10.46 27.97
CA CYS A 53 5.13 11.18 27.15
C CYS A 53 3.87 11.46 27.97
N PRO A 54 3.28 12.68 27.92
CA PRO A 54 1.99 12.97 28.55
C PRO A 54 0.86 12.07 28.00
N GLY A 55 1.03 11.54 26.76
CA GLY A 55 0.06 10.71 26.08
C GLY A 55 -1.14 11.50 25.55
N CYS A 56 -1.99 10.83 24.79
CA CYS A 56 -3.23 11.38 24.23
C CYS A 56 -4.50 10.93 25.00
N GLY A 57 -4.33 10.62 26.31
CA GLY A 57 -5.45 10.14 27.14
C GLY A 57 -5.80 8.69 26.91
N LYS A 58 -7.03 8.32 27.30
CA LYS A 58 -7.65 7.03 27.05
C LYS A 58 -8.65 7.21 25.93
N ILE A 59 -8.41 6.61 24.79
CA ILE A 59 -9.35 6.65 23.66
C ILE A 59 -10.10 5.33 23.66
N ARG A 60 -11.42 5.36 23.78
CA ARG A 60 -12.25 4.15 23.74
C ARG A 60 -12.10 3.46 22.39
N LYS A 61 -11.78 2.18 22.43
CA LYS A 61 -11.42 1.42 21.22
C LYS A 61 -12.60 1.36 20.24
N GLU A 62 -13.77 0.94 20.69
CA GLU A 62 -14.93 0.73 19.82
C GLU A 62 -15.42 2.03 19.18
N GLU A 63 -15.57 3.08 19.98
CA GLU A 63 -16.00 4.40 19.47
C GLU A 63 -14.99 4.95 18.43
N PHE A 64 -13.71 4.74 18.67
CA PHE A 64 -12.67 5.20 17.76
C PHE A 64 -12.61 4.36 16.48
N GLU A 65 -12.75 3.04 16.58
CA GLU A 65 -12.81 2.16 15.42
C GLU A 65 -14.04 2.48 14.56
N GLN A 66 -15.18 2.75 15.17
CA GLN A 66 -16.39 3.15 14.45
C GLN A 66 -16.23 4.53 13.76
N PHE A 67 -15.64 5.50 14.46
CA PHE A 67 -15.34 6.81 13.88
C PHE A 67 -14.42 6.69 12.67
N ILE A 68 -13.34 5.89 12.77
CA ILE A 68 -12.40 5.68 11.65
C ILE A 68 -13.10 4.94 10.51
N PHE A 69 -13.94 3.95 10.80
CA PHE A 69 -14.71 3.26 9.77
C PHE A 69 -15.62 4.22 8.99
N SER A 70 -16.38 5.09 9.69
CA SER A 70 -17.20 6.11 9.03
C SER A 70 -16.38 7.05 8.16
N ALA A 71 -15.22 7.49 8.65
CA ALA A 71 -14.30 8.33 7.88
C ALA A 71 -13.72 7.61 6.64
N MET A 72 -13.45 6.30 6.75
CA MET A 72 -13.04 5.49 5.60
C MET A 72 -14.14 5.42 4.54
N GLN A 73 -15.40 5.18 4.94
CA GLN A 73 -16.53 5.15 4.02
C GLN A 73 -16.72 6.49 3.30
N GLU A 74 -16.66 7.60 4.02
CA GLU A 74 -16.78 8.94 3.44
C GLU A 74 -15.68 9.21 2.43
N LYS A 75 -14.42 9.01 2.83
CA LYS A 75 -13.26 9.20 1.94
C LYS A 75 -13.27 8.28 0.73
N PHE A 76 -13.74 7.04 0.88
CA PHE A 76 -13.85 6.12 -0.24
C PHE A 76 -14.95 6.54 -1.22
N LYS A 77 -16.09 7.06 -0.73
CA LYS A 77 -17.13 7.64 -1.59
C LYS A 77 -16.59 8.84 -2.38
N ASP A 78 -15.90 9.76 -1.73
CA ASP A 78 -15.25 10.90 -2.39
C ASP A 78 -14.29 10.41 -3.48
N PHE A 79 -13.47 9.40 -3.16
CA PHE A 79 -12.54 8.79 -4.10
C PHE A 79 -13.27 8.15 -5.29
N GLN A 80 -14.35 7.41 -5.07
CA GLN A 80 -15.17 6.83 -6.15
C GLN A 80 -15.80 7.88 -7.05
N ILE A 81 -16.28 9.00 -6.50
CA ILE A 81 -16.85 10.10 -7.27
C ILE A 81 -15.77 10.73 -8.18
N LEU A 82 -14.57 10.91 -7.68
CA LEU A 82 -13.45 11.47 -8.43
C LEU A 82 -12.95 10.54 -9.54
N HIS A 83 -12.90 9.23 -9.28
CA HIS A 83 -12.32 8.22 -10.19
C HIS A 83 -13.39 7.50 -11.03
N GLY A 84 -14.66 7.50 -10.60
CA GLY A 84 -15.77 6.88 -11.35
C GLY A 84 -16.22 7.67 -12.56
N ARG A 85 -15.77 8.92 -12.74
CA ARG A 85 -16.08 9.74 -13.90
C ARG A 85 -15.15 9.55 -15.08
N GLU A 86 -14.00 8.93 -14.90
CA GLU A 86 -13.03 8.70 -15.98
C GLU A 86 -12.26 7.39 -15.75
N GLU A 87 -12.52 6.39 -16.60
CA GLU A 87 -11.46 5.50 -17.04
C GLU A 87 -10.43 6.35 -17.80
N LYS A 88 -9.75 7.24 -17.12
CA LYS A 88 -8.57 7.86 -17.70
C LYS A 88 -7.48 6.80 -17.70
N VAL A 89 -7.49 6.02 -18.78
CA VAL A 89 -6.28 5.35 -19.25
C VAL A 89 -5.19 6.42 -19.19
N ASN A 90 -4.22 6.27 -18.30
CA ASN A 90 -3.13 7.24 -18.21
C ASN A 90 -2.42 7.23 -19.58
N PRO A 91 -2.54 8.31 -20.39
CA PRO A 91 -2.04 8.29 -21.77
C PRO A 91 -0.52 8.04 -21.81
N LYS A 92 0.21 8.43 -20.74
CA LYS A 92 1.63 8.14 -20.59
C LYS A 92 1.89 6.66 -20.36
N LEU A 93 1.08 6.01 -19.53
CA LEU A 93 1.22 4.57 -19.27
C LEU A 93 0.96 3.77 -20.54
N THR A 94 -0.10 4.11 -21.28
CA THR A 94 -0.40 3.46 -22.58
C THR A 94 0.71 3.70 -23.59
N ALA A 95 1.25 4.93 -23.68
CA ALA A 95 2.36 5.24 -24.57
C ALA A 95 3.61 4.38 -24.24
N TYR A 96 3.96 4.25 -22.95
CA TYR A 96 5.07 3.38 -22.55
C TYR A 96 4.81 1.90 -22.78
N GLN A 97 3.59 1.42 -22.61
CA GLN A 97 3.23 0.03 -22.92
C GLN A 97 3.38 -0.28 -24.41
N VAL A 98 2.94 0.65 -25.27
CA VAL A 98 3.11 0.52 -26.74
C VAL A 98 4.59 0.58 -27.12
N GLU A 99 5.34 1.50 -26.52
CA GLU A 99 6.78 1.62 -26.77
C GLU A 99 7.55 0.36 -26.31
N LEU A 100 7.19 -0.22 -25.16
CA LEU A 100 7.76 -1.47 -24.68
C LEU A 100 7.54 -2.60 -25.68
N ALA A 101 6.31 -2.77 -26.13
CA ALA A 101 5.96 -3.80 -27.12
C ALA A 101 6.74 -3.62 -28.44
N GLN A 102 6.97 -2.37 -28.87
CA GLN A 102 7.78 -2.08 -30.06
C GLN A 102 9.24 -2.48 -29.89
N VAL A 103 9.83 -2.13 -28.73
CA VAL A 103 11.23 -2.49 -28.41
C VAL A 103 11.41 -4.00 -28.32
N GLU A 104 10.47 -4.71 -27.71
CA GLU A 104 10.50 -6.18 -27.61
C GLU A 104 10.39 -6.83 -28.99
N ALA A 105 9.49 -6.35 -29.85
CA ALA A 105 9.36 -6.83 -31.22
C ALA A 105 10.64 -6.55 -32.07
N GLU A 106 11.32 -5.42 -31.85
CA GLU A 106 12.57 -5.10 -32.53
C GLU A 106 13.71 -6.02 -32.09
N ILE A 107 13.80 -6.36 -30.80
CA ILE A 107 14.76 -7.34 -30.28
C ILE A 107 14.49 -8.72 -30.89
N GLU A 108 13.24 -9.19 -30.90
CA GLU A 108 12.86 -10.49 -31.47
C GLU A 108 13.23 -10.56 -32.96
N LYS A 109 12.90 -9.53 -33.72
CA LYS A 109 13.27 -9.44 -35.13
C LYS A 109 14.78 -9.47 -35.37
N LEU A 110 15.57 -8.81 -34.51
CA LEU A 110 17.05 -8.87 -34.61
C LEU A 110 17.54 -10.29 -34.31
N LEU A 111 17.00 -10.97 -33.31
CA LEU A 111 17.39 -12.34 -32.97
C LEU A 111 17.10 -13.30 -34.11
N ASP A 112 15.94 -13.15 -34.79
CA ASP A 112 15.59 -13.97 -35.95
C ASP A 112 16.56 -13.79 -37.12
N THR A 113 17.12 -12.60 -37.32
CA THR A 113 18.07 -12.31 -38.40
C THR A 113 19.49 -12.83 -38.14
N LEU A 114 19.81 -13.30 -36.92
CA LEU A 114 21.12 -13.77 -36.53
C LEU A 114 21.43 -15.20 -37.01
N THR A 115 20.46 -15.93 -37.50
CA THR A 115 20.64 -17.29 -38.00
C THR A 115 21.53 -17.25 -39.24
N GLY A 116 22.77 -17.74 -39.15
CA GLY A 116 23.76 -17.73 -40.24
C GLY A 116 24.57 -16.44 -40.39
N ALA A 117 24.52 -15.53 -39.41
CA ALA A 117 25.22 -14.26 -39.44
C ALA A 117 26.75 -14.45 -39.29
N ASN A 118 27.56 -13.59 -39.98
CA ASN A 118 29.00 -13.54 -39.82
C ASN A 118 29.40 -12.78 -38.52
N ALA A 119 30.65 -12.90 -38.09
CA ALA A 119 31.14 -12.32 -36.84
C ALA A 119 30.96 -10.79 -36.76
N THR A 120 31.07 -10.07 -37.87
CA THR A 120 30.85 -8.61 -37.90
C THR A 120 29.41 -8.24 -37.67
N LEU A 121 28.46 -8.96 -38.31
CA LEU A 121 27.02 -8.75 -38.11
C LEU A 121 26.59 -9.09 -36.69
N LEU A 122 27.13 -10.16 -36.10
CA LEU A 122 26.90 -10.53 -34.70
C LEU A 122 27.37 -9.42 -33.74
N ALA A 123 28.52 -8.81 -33.98
CA ALA A 123 29.00 -7.70 -33.13
C ALA A 123 28.08 -6.47 -33.20
N TYR A 124 27.62 -6.11 -34.42
CA TYR A 124 26.64 -5.03 -34.58
C TYR A 124 25.29 -5.33 -33.93
N ALA A 125 24.79 -6.54 -34.11
CA ALA A 125 23.54 -6.96 -33.53
C ALA A 125 23.59 -6.99 -32.00
N ASN A 126 24.67 -7.50 -31.40
CA ASN A 126 24.85 -7.50 -29.96
C ASN A 126 24.82 -6.07 -29.40
N LYS A 127 25.55 -5.13 -30.01
CA LYS A 127 25.53 -3.74 -29.60
C LYS A 127 24.12 -3.15 -29.68
N LYS A 128 23.39 -3.42 -30.75
CA LYS A 128 22.00 -2.94 -30.91
C LYS A 128 21.06 -3.55 -29.91
N ILE A 129 21.21 -4.84 -29.61
CA ILE A 129 20.40 -5.54 -28.58
C ILE A 129 20.68 -4.96 -27.18
N GLU A 130 21.94 -4.64 -26.84
CA GLU A 130 22.29 -3.99 -25.58
C GLU A 130 21.62 -2.61 -25.44
N GLU A 131 21.64 -1.81 -26.53
CA GLU A 131 20.95 -0.50 -26.55
C GLU A 131 19.43 -0.65 -26.33
N LEU A 132 18.80 -1.60 -27.02
CA LEU A 132 17.38 -1.89 -26.91
C LEU A 132 17.01 -2.46 -25.53
N ASP A 133 17.84 -3.31 -24.94
CA ASP A 133 17.63 -3.86 -23.61
C ASP A 133 17.70 -2.76 -22.52
N THR A 134 18.65 -1.85 -22.64
CA THR A 134 18.77 -0.67 -21.78
C THR A 134 17.49 0.20 -21.87
N ARG A 135 16.98 0.42 -23.08
CA ARG A 135 15.73 1.14 -23.33
C ARG A 135 14.52 0.40 -22.72
N ARG A 136 14.44 -0.91 -22.93
CA ARG A 136 13.42 -1.78 -22.35
C ARG A 136 13.37 -1.67 -20.83
N GLN A 137 14.53 -1.75 -20.16
CA GLN A 137 14.64 -1.62 -18.70
C GLN A 137 14.18 -0.24 -18.23
N THR A 138 14.54 0.82 -18.93
CA THR A 138 14.12 2.20 -18.60
C THR A 138 12.61 2.36 -18.71
N ILE A 139 12.00 1.87 -19.79
CA ILE A 139 10.55 1.91 -19.98
C ILE A 139 9.83 1.06 -18.92
N SER A 140 10.31 -0.15 -18.66
CA SER A 140 9.73 -1.03 -17.63
C SER A 140 9.74 -0.39 -16.25
N LYS A 141 10.81 0.32 -15.90
CA LYS A 141 10.91 1.08 -14.66
C LYS A 141 9.90 2.22 -14.62
N ALA A 142 9.77 2.99 -15.70
CA ALA A 142 8.80 4.06 -15.80
C ALA A 142 7.35 3.55 -15.70
N ILE A 143 7.03 2.40 -16.32
CA ILE A 143 5.74 1.71 -16.19
C ILE A 143 5.51 1.31 -14.73
N ALA A 144 6.50 0.71 -14.06
CA ALA A 144 6.38 0.31 -12.66
C ALA A 144 6.10 1.51 -11.75
N GLU A 145 6.82 2.62 -11.91
CA GLU A 145 6.63 3.86 -11.16
C GLU A 145 5.22 4.45 -11.37
N LEU A 146 4.75 4.52 -12.60
CA LEU A 146 3.40 5.01 -12.92
C LEU A 146 2.30 4.05 -12.45
N SER A 147 2.54 2.73 -12.44
CA SER A 147 1.57 1.73 -12.01
C SER A 147 1.36 1.72 -10.50
N VAL A 148 2.34 2.16 -9.71
CA VAL A 148 2.20 2.29 -8.24
C VAL A 148 1.16 3.36 -7.87
N GLU A 149 0.96 4.38 -8.71
CA GLU A 149 -0.01 5.45 -8.48
C GLU A 149 -1.45 5.06 -8.86
N ILE A 150 -1.65 3.94 -9.57
CA ILE A 150 -2.96 3.54 -10.08
C ILE A 150 -3.51 2.39 -9.25
N ILE A 151 -4.51 2.69 -8.40
CA ILE A 151 -5.31 1.65 -7.73
C ILE A 151 -6.10 0.91 -8.81
N SER A 152 -5.90 -0.40 -8.95
CA SER A 152 -6.57 -1.17 -9.99
C SER A 152 -8.10 -1.20 -9.77
N PRO A 153 -8.92 -1.29 -10.83
CA PRO A 153 -10.38 -1.42 -10.71
C PRO A 153 -10.81 -2.60 -9.83
N GLN A 154 -10.04 -3.69 -9.84
CA GLN A 154 -10.28 -4.85 -8.98
C GLN A 154 -10.03 -4.54 -7.50
N GLN A 155 -8.99 -3.75 -7.19
CA GLN A 155 -8.74 -3.30 -5.83
C GLN A 155 -9.84 -2.36 -5.33
N ILE A 156 -10.34 -1.47 -6.18
CA ILE A 156 -11.47 -0.57 -5.86
C ILE A 156 -12.72 -1.40 -5.56
N LYS A 157 -13.07 -2.37 -6.42
CA LYS A 157 -14.21 -3.26 -6.20
C LYS A 157 -14.09 -4.05 -4.91
N LYS A 158 -12.90 -4.57 -4.61
CA LYS A 158 -12.64 -5.32 -3.39
C LYS A 158 -12.74 -4.46 -2.13
N LEU A 159 -12.22 -3.22 -2.18
CA LEU A 159 -12.36 -2.27 -1.09
C LEU A 159 -13.82 -1.86 -0.88
N SER A 160 -14.59 -1.62 -1.96
CA SER A 160 -16.03 -1.38 -1.87
C SER A 160 -16.74 -2.52 -1.17
N TYR A 161 -16.50 -3.75 -1.62
CA TYR A 161 -17.08 -4.94 -1.00
C TYR A 161 -16.79 -5.02 0.51
N TYR A 162 -15.55 -4.74 0.93
CA TYR A 162 -15.18 -4.76 2.33
C TYR A 162 -15.90 -3.67 3.15
N LEU A 163 -16.04 -2.47 2.60
CA LEU A 163 -16.71 -1.37 3.29
C LEU A 163 -18.22 -1.57 3.37
N ASP A 164 -18.84 -2.15 2.33
CA ASP A 164 -20.27 -2.40 2.27
C ASP A 164 -20.70 -3.59 3.16
N ASN A 165 -19.78 -4.53 3.40
CA ASN A 165 -20.04 -5.74 4.19
C ASN A 165 -19.26 -5.76 5.52
N TRP A 166 -18.92 -4.60 6.08
CA TRP A 166 -18.02 -4.46 7.21
C TRP A 166 -18.33 -5.35 8.41
N ASP A 167 -19.61 -5.51 8.75
CA ASP A 167 -20.02 -6.29 9.91
C ASP A 167 -19.91 -7.80 9.69
N SER A 168 -19.94 -8.25 8.44
CA SER A 168 -19.91 -9.67 8.07
C SER A 168 -18.51 -10.19 7.68
N ILE A 169 -17.57 -9.31 7.35
CA ILE A 169 -16.21 -9.72 6.99
C ILE A 169 -15.36 -10.03 8.22
N ASP A 170 -14.37 -10.89 8.02
CA ASP A 170 -13.46 -11.30 9.09
C ASP A 170 -12.47 -10.17 9.50
N PHE A 171 -11.75 -10.43 10.58
CA PHE A 171 -10.77 -9.49 11.12
C PHE A 171 -9.61 -9.20 10.16
N ASP A 172 -9.14 -10.20 9.43
CA ASP A 172 -8.02 -10.06 8.49
C ASP A 172 -8.44 -9.21 7.28
N ASP A 173 -9.70 -9.32 6.83
CA ASP A 173 -10.24 -8.50 5.74
C ASP A 173 -10.50 -7.05 6.16
N LYS A 174 -11.00 -6.82 7.39
CA LYS A 174 -11.04 -5.46 7.98
C LYS A 174 -9.66 -4.81 7.99
N ARG A 175 -8.65 -5.59 8.33
CA ARG A 175 -7.27 -5.11 8.33
C ARG A 175 -6.75 -4.80 6.94
N LYS A 176 -7.02 -5.66 5.94
CA LYS A 176 -6.65 -5.40 4.54
C LYS A 176 -7.31 -4.13 3.99
N ALA A 177 -8.59 -3.91 4.31
CA ALA A 177 -9.28 -2.67 3.95
C ALA A 177 -8.61 -1.44 4.58
N ALA A 178 -8.29 -1.51 5.87
CA ALA A 178 -7.57 -0.45 6.55
C ALA A 178 -6.15 -0.24 5.98
N ASP A 179 -5.45 -1.30 5.60
CA ASP A 179 -4.13 -1.22 4.99
C ASP A 179 -4.16 -0.53 3.62
N GLY A 180 -5.24 -0.74 2.85
CA GLY A 180 -5.43 -0.09 1.55
C GLY A 180 -5.85 1.39 1.62
N LEU A 181 -6.50 1.82 2.70
CA LEU A 181 -7.09 3.16 2.80
C LEU A 181 -6.37 4.08 3.79
N ILE A 182 -5.64 3.53 4.76
CA ILE A 182 -5.04 4.29 5.85
C ILE A 182 -3.54 4.01 5.91
N SER A 183 -2.73 5.04 5.71
CA SER A 183 -1.29 4.97 5.99
C SER A 183 -1.00 5.21 7.49
N THR A 184 -1.50 6.28 8.04
CA THR A 184 -1.27 6.66 9.46
C THR A 184 -2.40 7.55 9.98
N ILE A 185 -2.79 7.33 11.23
CA ILE A 185 -3.73 8.15 11.98
C ILE A 185 -2.97 8.80 13.13
N LYS A 186 -3.00 10.12 13.23
CA LYS A 186 -2.46 10.85 14.38
C LYS A 186 -3.60 11.09 15.38
N ALA A 187 -3.52 10.46 16.54
CA ALA A 187 -4.45 10.76 17.63
C ALA A 187 -4.23 12.20 18.13
N PRO A 188 -5.29 12.96 18.41
CA PRO A 188 -5.13 14.34 18.88
C PRO A 188 -4.34 14.40 20.18
N ALA A 189 -3.58 15.48 20.36
CA ALA A 189 -2.81 15.71 21.58
C ALA A 189 -3.71 16.03 22.79
N THR A 190 -4.91 16.53 22.54
CA THR A 190 -5.91 16.90 23.55
C THR A 190 -6.85 15.74 23.85
N VAL A 191 -7.07 15.47 25.12
CA VAL A 191 -7.97 14.45 25.64
C VAL A 191 -9.41 14.80 25.23
N PHE A 192 -10.07 13.91 24.47
CA PHE A 192 -11.54 13.91 24.52
C PHE A 192 -11.96 13.56 25.95
N ARG A 193 -12.56 14.53 26.63
CA ARG A 193 -13.24 14.31 27.90
C ARG A 193 -14.61 13.72 27.69
#